data_832fb4b247838849a31c5240b236e12d
#
_entry.id   832fb4b247838849a31c5240b236e12d
#
_cell.length_a   1.000
_cell.length_b   1.000
_cell.length_c   1.000
_cell.angle_alpha   90.00
_cell.angle_beta   90.00
_cell.angle_gamma   90.00
#
_symmetry.space_group_name_H-M   'P 1'
#
loop_
_entity.id
_entity.type
_entity.pdbx_description
1 polymer ?
#
loop_
_entity_poly.entity_id
_entity_poly.type
_entity_poly.pdbx_seq_one_letter_code
_entity_poly.pdbx_strand_id
1 'polypeptide(L)'
;MGSRLAPCRRFGKCDGRMASQYSPPPRHEPVFNLPSAVVWLLAVLVLIQAGRSLLSDYDDYVLMSWLAFVPARLTLWLSPGRLDDVVGAMAQSTAGQDVADRLHLVRLLLADGGVRLWTLLTYGFLHGSWLHLVSNAVWLAAFGSPVARRLGPGRFLNLMALATIGGALLHWWSRDLDVLPLVGASAGISGATAAAVRFVFAPGLRFGDLGDDAVVRAIPAEPLGQLWRNSRALLFIAVWFVTNILFGAGLVPIFGEETSIAWEAHIGGFVVGLLLFPLLDRGQQRR
;
A
#
# COMPACT_ATOMS: atom_id res chain seq x y z
N MET A 1 72.91 -22.04 -4.09
CA MET A 1 73.32 -20.78 -4.71
C MET A 1 72.25 -19.76 -4.42
N GLY A 2 72.53 -18.88 -3.50
CA GLY A 2 71.58 -17.89 -3.01
C GLY A 2 71.65 -16.61 -3.80
N SER A 3 70.55 -15.94 -3.93
CA SER A 3 70.51 -14.53 -4.26
C SER A 3 69.71 -13.80 -3.22
N ARG A 4 70.42 -13.03 -2.39
CA ARG A 4 69.91 -12.17 -1.35
C ARG A 4 69.27 -10.92 -1.98
N LEU A 5 68.05 -10.64 -1.61
CA LEU A 5 67.47 -9.33 -1.89
C LEU A 5 68.03 -8.29 -0.92
N ALA A 6 68.60 -7.23 -1.48
CA ALA A 6 69.13 -6.09 -0.77
C ALA A 6 68.00 -5.19 -0.20
N PRO A 7 68.19 -4.55 0.95
CA PRO A 7 67.23 -3.61 1.48
C PRO A 7 67.34 -2.26 0.84
N CYS A 8 66.24 -1.73 0.34
CA CYS A 8 66.10 -0.34 -0.12
C CYS A 8 66.20 0.60 1.09
N ARG A 9 67.40 1.16 1.33
CA ARG A 9 67.60 2.35 2.16
C ARG A 9 67.99 3.48 1.29
N ARG A 10 67.19 4.51 1.20
CA ARG A 10 67.47 5.96 1.25
C ARG A 10 66.46 6.79 0.48
N PHE A 11 66.05 7.84 1.21
CA PHE A 11 65.44 9.09 0.76
C PHE A 11 63.90 9.15 0.61
N GLY A 12 63.37 10.00 1.45
CA GLY A 12 62.16 10.75 1.19
C GLY A 12 61.02 10.37 2.14
N LYS A 13 60.82 11.22 3.14
CA LYS A 13 59.53 11.29 3.87
C LYS A 13 58.43 11.31 2.83
N CYS A 14 57.65 10.25 2.73
CA CYS A 14 56.34 10.30 2.08
C CYS A 14 55.48 11.24 2.87
N ASP A 15 55.37 12.47 2.41
CA ASP A 15 54.44 13.46 2.95
C ASP A 15 53.02 12.90 2.88
N GLY A 16 52.52 12.51 4.03
CA GLY A 16 51.15 12.01 4.22
C GLY A 16 50.05 13.05 4.01
N ARG A 17 50.34 14.07 3.20
CA ARG A 17 49.40 15.18 2.93
C ARG A 17 48.65 15.15 1.60
N MET A 18 48.87 14.13 0.77
CA MET A 18 48.15 14.05 -0.52
C MET A 18 46.99 13.06 -0.57
N ALA A 19 46.69 12.36 0.52
CA ALA A 19 45.54 11.44 0.58
C ALA A 19 44.26 12.09 1.15
N SER A 20 44.27 13.40 1.46
CA SER A 20 43.24 14.04 2.25
C SER A 20 42.34 15.05 1.50
N GLN A 21 42.32 15.06 0.18
CA GLN A 21 41.51 16.08 -0.55
C GLN A 21 40.61 15.58 -1.67
N TYR A 22 40.35 14.29 -1.75
CA TYR A 22 39.25 13.84 -2.58
C TYR A 22 37.98 13.68 -1.75
N SER A 23 37.33 14.81 -1.40
CA SER A 23 35.93 14.80 -1.06
C SER A 23 35.14 14.61 -2.36
N PRO A 24 34.45 13.48 -2.55
CA PRO A 24 33.58 13.36 -3.70
C PRO A 24 32.59 14.53 -3.69
N PRO A 25 32.26 15.13 -4.84
CA PRO A 25 31.31 16.22 -4.90
C PRO A 25 30.01 15.78 -4.22
N PRO A 26 29.34 16.70 -3.49
CA PRO A 26 28.09 16.40 -2.86
C PRO A 26 27.16 15.83 -3.91
N ARG A 27 26.72 14.59 -3.74
CA ARG A 27 25.71 14.01 -4.62
C ARG A 27 24.47 14.88 -4.44
N HIS A 28 24.08 15.61 -5.48
CA HIS A 28 22.78 16.25 -5.55
C HIS A 28 21.75 15.11 -5.56
N GLU A 29 21.29 14.74 -4.37
CA GLU A 29 20.16 13.83 -4.28
C GLU A 29 18.93 14.62 -4.74
N PRO A 30 18.20 14.12 -5.75
CA PRO A 30 16.98 14.79 -6.19
C PRO A 30 16.00 14.82 -5.02
N VAL A 31 15.31 15.96 -4.83
CA VAL A 31 14.34 16.21 -3.76
C VAL A 31 13.26 15.11 -3.73
N PHE A 32 12.99 14.46 -4.87
CA PHE A 32 12.10 13.32 -5.01
C PHE A 32 12.87 12.14 -5.61
N ASN A 33 13.51 11.36 -4.76
CA ASN A 33 14.15 10.10 -5.15
C ASN A 33 13.16 8.94 -4.99
N LEU A 34 12.09 8.90 -5.81
CA LEU A 34 11.12 7.82 -5.79
C LEU A 34 11.47 6.73 -6.81
N PRO A 35 11.32 5.43 -6.48
CA PRO A 35 11.46 4.35 -7.45
C PRO A 35 10.48 4.50 -8.62
N SER A 36 10.91 4.13 -9.83
CA SER A 36 10.09 4.26 -11.04
C SER A 36 8.71 3.58 -10.92
N ALA A 37 8.64 2.41 -10.28
CA ALA A 37 7.37 1.71 -10.05
C ALA A 37 6.39 2.54 -9.21
N VAL A 38 6.87 3.25 -8.19
CA VAL A 38 6.05 4.14 -7.36
C VAL A 38 5.61 5.36 -8.16
N VAL A 39 6.53 5.97 -8.94
CA VAL A 39 6.22 7.13 -9.80
C VAL A 39 5.14 6.77 -10.83
N TRP A 40 5.30 5.64 -11.53
CA TRP A 40 4.32 5.19 -12.51
C TRP A 40 2.96 4.87 -11.87
N LEU A 41 2.96 4.21 -10.71
CA LEU A 41 1.71 3.92 -10.00
C LEU A 41 1.01 5.23 -9.58
N LEU A 42 1.73 6.19 -9.00
CA LEU A 42 1.20 7.51 -8.66
C LEU A 42 0.64 8.24 -9.89
N ALA A 43 1.39 8.22 -11.01
CA ALA A 43 0.93 8.84 -12.25
C ALA A 43 -0.39 8.22 -12.75
N VAL A 44 -0.49 6.89 -12.72
CA VAL A 44 -1.72 6.18 -13.12
C VAL A 44 -2.89 6.57 -12.21
N LEU A 45 -2.70 6.59 -10.88
CA LEU A 45 -3.74 6.99 -9.94
C LEU A 45 -4.22 8.43 -10.15
N VAL A 46 -3.28 9.36 -10.36
CA VAL A 46 -3.59 10.78 -10.65
C VAL A 46 -4.33 10.92 -11.98
N LEU A 47 -3.89 10.23 -13.03
CA LEU A 47 -4.53 10.29 -14.35
C LEU A 47 -5.96 9.72 -14.31
N ILE A 48 -6.19 8.62 -13.60
CA ILE A 48 -7.53 8.05 -13.43
C ILE A 48 -8.41 9.04 -12.68
N GLN A 49 -7.96 9.63 -11.56
CA GLN A 49 -8.74 10.59 -10.79
C GLN A 49 -9.02 11.86 -11.60
N ALA A 50 -8.05 12.38 -12.34
CA ALA A 50 -8.24 13.53 -13.21
C ALA A 50 -9.25 13.23 -14.34
N GLY A 51 -9.14 12.06 -14.98
CA GLY A 51 -10.08 11.62 -16.00
C GLY A 51 -11.51 11.53 -15.46
N ARG A 52 -11.67 10.94 -14.27
CA ARG A 52 -12.99 10.85 -13.59
C ARG A 52 -13.58 12.23 -13.27
N SER A 53 -12.75 13.18 -12.85
CA SER A 53 -13.21 14.55 -12.56
C SER A 53 -13.73 15.31 -13.79
N LEU A 54 -13.55 14.78 -15.00
CA LEU A 54 -14.06 15.34 -16.26
C LEU A 54 -15.35 14.67 -16.73
N LEU A 55 -15.78 13.58 -16.09
CA LEU A 55 -16.99 12.84 -16.42
C LEU A 55 -18.22 13.56 -15.86
N SER A 56 -19.39 13.31 -16.48
CA SER A 56 -20.66 13.63 -15.85
C SER A 56 -20.88 12.74 -14.62
N ASP A 57 -21.73 13.16 -13.68
CA ASP A 57 -22.05 12.35 -12.49
C ASP A 57 -22.59 10.97 -12.88
N TYR A 58 -23.36 10.87 -13.95
CA TYR A 58 -23.89 9.61 -14.47
C TYR A 58 -22.75 8.70 -15.02
N ASP A 59 -21.86 9.26 -15.84
CA ASP A 59 -20.77 8.46 -16.43
C ASP A 59 -19.78 8.02 -15.37
N ASP A 60 -19.44 8.88 -14.38
CA ASP A 60 -18.60 8.49 -13.24
C ASP A 60 -19.26 7.40 -12.41
N TYR A 61 -20.57 7.50 -12.16
CA TYR A 61 -21.33 6.45 -11.50
C TYR A 61 -21.28 5.12 -12.26
N VAL A 62 -21.48 5.14 -13.57
CA VAL A 62 -21.36 3.94 -14.41
C VAL A 62 -19.95 3.34 -14.31
N LEU A 63 -18.92 4.15 -14.44
CA LEU A 63 -17.53 3.72 -14.32
C LEU A 63 -17.25 3.11 -12.93
N MET A 64 -17.70 3.77 -11.87
CA MET A 64 -17.60 3.26 -10.50
C MET A 64 -18.31 1.89 -10.36
N SER A 65 -19.49 1.74 -10.94
CA SER A 65 -20.22 0.47 -10.89
C SER A 65 -19.48 -0.69 -11.55
N TRP A 66 -18.64 -0.40 -12.56
CA TRP A 66 -17.84 -1.40 -13.27
C TRP A 66 -16.50 -1.74 -12.63
N LEU A 67 -15.89 -0.79 -11.93
CA LEU A 67 -14.50 -0.92 -11.45
C LEU A 67 -14.37 -0.98 -9.93
N ALA A 68 -15.33 -0.44 -9.15
CA ALA A 68 -15.32 -0.53 -7.71
C ALA A 68 -15.79 -1.91 -7.23
N PHE A 69 -15.25 -2.36 -6.11
CA PHE A 69 -15.64 -3.62 -5.52
C PHE A 69 -16.87 -3.43 -4.62
N VAL A 70 -17.93 -4.19 -4.87
CA VAL A 70 -19.16 -4.18 -4.07
C VAL A 70 -19.32 -5.57 -3.43
N PRO A 71 -19.18 -5.70 -2.09
CA PRO A 71 -19.26 -6.98 -1.38
C PRO A 71 -20.51 -7.79 -1.71
N ALA A 72 -21.69 -7.16 -1.68
CA ALA A 72 -22.97 -7.82 -1.95
C ALA A 72 -23.03 -8.50 -3.32
N ARG A 73 -22.32 -8.00 -4.35
CA ARG A 73 -22.25 -8.67 -5.66
C ARG A 73 -21.61 -10.05 -5.59
N LEU A 74 -20.51 -10.16 -4.85
CA LEU A 74 -19.82 -11.43 -4.66
C LEU A 74 -20.70 -12.40 -3.85
N THR A 75 -21.37 -11.89 -2.81
CA THR A 75 -22.30 -12.68 -1.99
C THR A 75 -23.46 -13.21 -2.82
N LEU A 76 -24.11 -12.36 -3.62
CA LEU A 76 -25.25 -12.79 -4.46
C LEU A 76 -24.83 -13.73 -5.59
N TRP A 77 -23.62 -13.60 -6.10
CA TRP A 77 -23.09 -14.56 -7.07
C TRP A 77 -22.86 -15.93 -6.45
N LEU A 78 -22.33 -16.00 -5.22
CA LEU A 78 -22.11 -17.25 -4.49
C LEU A 78 -23.40 -17.83 -3.92
N SER A 79 -24.35 -16.99 -3.57
CA SER A 79 -25.60 -17.35 -2.88
C SER A 79 -26.75 -16.45 -3.33
N PRO A 80 -27.35 -16.72 -4.52
CA PRO A 80 -28.39 -15.84 -5.09
C PRO A 80 -29.64 -15.68 -4.20
N GLY A 81 -29.92 -16.64 -3.34
CA GLY A 81 -31.06 -16.59 -2.41
C GLY A 81 -30.94 -15.56 -1.27
N ARG A 82 -29.79 -14.88 -1.14
CA ARG A 82 -29.56 -13.89 -0.06
C ARG A 82 -29.95 -12.44 -0.46
N LEU A 83 -30.72 -12.25 -1.53
CA LEU A 83 -31.14 -10.93 -1.96
C LEU A 83 -31.93 -10.18 -0.87
N ASP A 84 -32.84 -10.88 -0.18
CA ASP A 84 -33.64 -10.29 0.89
C ASP A 84 -32.77 -9.87 2.09
N ASP A 85 -31.69 -10.62 2.39
CA ASP A 85 -30.71 -10.26 3.40
C ASP A 85 -30.00 -8.94 3.05
N VAL A 86 -29.57 -8.81 1.79
CA VAL A 86 -28.90 -7.59 1.28
C VAL A 86 -29.84 -6.38 1.38
N VAL A 87 -31.09 -6.53 0.93
CA VAL A 87 -32.10 -5.46 1.00
C VAL A 87 -32.41 -5.10 2.46
N GLY A 88 -32.54 -6.10 3.33
CA GLY A 88 -32.78 -5.91 4.76
C GLY A 88 -31.63 -5.20 5.49
N ALA A 89 -30.39 -5.59 5.21
CA ALA A 89 -29.19 -4.95 5.77
C ALA A 89 -29.09 -3.48 5.33
N MET A 90 -29.37 -3.22 4.06
CA MET A 90 -29.38 -1.86 3.53
C MET A 90 -30.47 -0.99 4.20
N ALA A 91 -31.69 -1.50 4.38
CA ALA A 91 -32.77 -0.78 5.03
C ALA A 91 -32.44 -0.38 6.47
N GLN A 92 -31.70 -1.25 7.20
CA GLN A 92 -31.27 -0.98 8.59
C GLN A 92 -30.15 0.07 8.66
N SER A 93 -29.26 0.12 7.68
CA SER A 93 -28.15 1.09 7.64
C SER A 93 -28.58 2.52 7.28
N THR A 94 -29.84 2.69 6.84
CA THR A 94 -30.33 3.93 6.18
C THR A 94 -31.26 4.75 7.08
N ALA A 95 -31.17 4.65 8.40
CA ALA A 95 -31.99 5.44 9.29
C ALA A 95 -31.86 6.95 9.00
N GLY A 96 -32.78 7.51 8.18
CA GLY A 96 -32.91 8.94 7.92
C GLY A 96 -32.56 9.45 6.53
N GLN A 97 -32.11 8.62 5.60
CA GLN A 97 -31.89 9.02 4.19
C GLN A 97 -32.86 8.30 3.25
N ASP A 98 -33.09 8.89 2.07
CA ASP A 98 -34.10 8.43 1.14
C ASP A 98 -33.86 6.96 0.72
N VAL A 99 -34.63 6.04 1.31
CA VAL A 99 -34.57 4.59 1.06
C VAL A 99 -34.82 4.29 -0.42
N ALA A 100 -35.61 5.13 -1.10
CA ALA A 100 -35.95 4.96 -2.52
C ALA A 100 -34.71 5.15 -3.42
N ASP A 101 -33.89 6.17 -3.15
CA ASP A 101 -32.67 6.44 -3.92
C ASP A 101 -31.64 5.33 -3.74
N ARG A 102 -31.49 4.82 -2.53
CA ARG A 102 -30.59 3.70 -2.28
C ARG A 102 -31.09 2.37 -2.87
N LEU A 103 -32.39 2.11 -2.84
CA LEU A 103 -32.98 0.97 -3.55
C LEU A 103 -32.77 1.07 -5.05
N HIS A 104 -32.86 2.26 -5.62
CA HIS A 104 -32.53 2.50 -7.02
C HIS A 104 -31.04 2.21 -7.31
N LEU A 105 -30.16 2.70 -6.46
CA LEU A 105 -28.72 2.44 -6.51
C LEU A 105 -28.41 0.94 -6.46
N VAL A 106 -29.00 0.22 -5.51
CA VAL A 106 -28.83 -1.24 -5.37
C VAL A 106 -29.32 -1.96 -6.61
N ARG A 107 -30.50 -1.61 -7.12
CA ARG A 107 -31.01 -2.20 -8.36
C ARG A 107 -30.06 -1.98 -9.52
N LEU A 108 -29.53 -0.77 -9.69
CA LEU A 108 -28.55 -0.46 -10.75
C LEU A 108 -27.23 -1.22 -10.53
N LEU A 109 -26.71 -1.28 -9.30
CA LEU A 109 -25.48 -1.99 -9.00
C LEU A 109 -25.61 -3.50 -9.17
N LEU A 110 -26.79 -4.08 -8.97
CA LEU A 110 -27.04 -5.52 -9.03
C LEU A 110 -27.78 -5.96 -10.30
N ALA A 111 -28.26 -5.02 -11.13
CA ALA A 111 -29.15 -5.27 -12.27
C ALA A 111 -28.59 -6.25 -13.32
N ASP A 112 -27.28 -6.31 -13.47
CA ASP A 112 -26.64 -7.15 -14.47
C ASP A 112 -26.20 -8.52 -13.94
N GLY A 113 -26.42 -8.83 -12.65
CA GLY A 113 -26.12 -10.15 -12.03
C GLY A 113 -24.65 -10.58 -12.09
N GLY A 114 -23.77 -9.76 -12.64
CA GLY A 114 -22.36 -10.10 -12.87
C GLY A 114 -21.49 -9.93 -11.62
N VAL A 115 -20.69 -10.95 -11.28
CA VAL A 115 -19.78 -10.92 -10.13
C VAL A 115 -18.62 -9.95 -10.28
N ARG A 116 -18.21 -9.63 -11.50
CA ARG A 116 -17.11 -8.70 -11.84
C ARG A 116 -15.86 -8.94 -11.00
N LEU A 117 -15.27 -10.12 -11.09
CA LEU A 117 -14.10 -10.54 -10.30
C LEU A 117 -12.87 -9.59 -10.45
N TRP A 118 -12.75 -8.90 -11.60
CA TRP A 118 -11.70 -7.90 -11.77
C TRP A 118 -11.78 -6.75 -10.77
N THR A 119 -12.96 -6.50 -10.21
CA THR A 119 -13.16 -5.45 -9.20
C THR A 119 -12.40 -5.71 -7.90
N LEU A 120 -12.03 -6.98 -7.61
CA LEU A 120 -11.12 -7.32 -6.52
C LEU A 120 -9.75 -6.62 -6.62
N LEU A 121 -9.39 -6.17 -7.81
CA LEU A 121 -8.14 -5.46 -8.07
C LEU A 121 -8.37 -4.01 -8.52
N THR A 122 -9.35 -3.78 -9.41
CA THR A 122 -9.52 -2.47 -10.07
C THR A 122 -9.99 -1.38 -9.11
N TYR A 123 -10.68 -1.71 -8.03
CA TYR A 123 -11.08 -0.77 -7.00
C TYR A 123 -9.88 -0.01 -6.40
N GLY A 124 -8.70 -0.65 -6.37
CA GLY A 124 -7.46 -0.06 -5.87
C GLY A 124 -6.96 1.13 -6.71
N PHE A 125 -7.48 1.34 -7.90
CA PHE A 125 -7.14 2.48 -8.76
C PHE A 125 -8.11 3.66 -8.64
N LEU A 126 -9.25 3.47 -7.97
CA LEU A 126 -10.28 4.49 -7.80
C LEU A 126 -10.14 5.20 -6.45
N HIS A 127 -10.51 6.47 -6.39
CA HIS A 127 -10.52 7.23 -5.13
C HIS A 127 -11.81 8.05 -5.03
N GLY A 128 -12.39 8.11 -3.83
CA GLY A 128 -13.63 8.86 -3.57
C GLY A 128 -13.44 10.39 -3.65
N SER A 129 -12.22 10.88 -3.37
CA SER A 129 -11.88 12.31 -3.43
C SER A 129 -10.41 12.53 -3.72
N TRP A 130 -10.05 13.74 -4.11
CA TRP A 130 -8.64 14.16 -4.27
C TRP A 130 -7.86 14.05 -2.96
N LEU A 131 -8.48 14.35 -1.84
CA LEU A 131 -7.86 14.23 -0.53
C LEU A 131 -7.53 12.76 -0.19
N HIS A 132 -8.44 11.84 -0.51
CA HIS A 132 -8.22 10.40 -0.38
C HIS A 132 -7.03 9.95 -1.25
N LEU A 133 -6.95 10.41 -2.49
CA LEU A 133 -5.81 10.13 -3.37
C LEU A 133 -4.49 10.68 -2.80
N VAL A 134 -4.47 11.94 -2.35
CA VAL A 134 -3.26 12.57 -1.79
C VAL A 134 -2.78 11.83 -0.55
N SER A 135 -3.70 11.46 0.34
CA SER A 135 -3.36 10.63 1.52
C SER A 135 -2.70 9.32 1.10
N ASN A 136 -3.31 8.59 0.16
CA ASN A 136 -2.74 7.36 -0.38
C ASN A 136 -1.38 7.58 -1.04
N ALA A 137 -1.21 8.67 -1.78
CA ALA A 137 0.05 9.02 -2.44
C ALA A 137 1.19 9.24 -1.44
N VAL A 138 0.92 9.94 -0.34
CA VAL A 138 1.90 10.17 0.74
C VAL A 138 2.32 8.84 1.38
N TRP A 139 1.35 7.99 1.72
CA TRP A 139 1.64 6.67 2.30
C TRP A 139 2.39 5.74 1.33
N LEU A 140 2.02 5.76 0.05
CA LEU A 140 2.71 5.02 -1.00
C LEU A 140 4.15 5.50 -1.18
N ALA A 141 4.37 6.81 -1.18
CA ALA A 141 5.71 7.38 -1.25
C ALA A 141 6.56 6.99 -0.04
N ALA A 142 6.00 7.06 1.17
CA ALA A 142 6.72 6.79 2.42
C ALA A 142 7.05 5.29 2.59
N PHE A 143 6.09 4.39 2.42
CA PHE A 143 6.24 2.97 2.72
C PHE A 143 6.39 2.10 1.47
N GLY A 144 5.79 2.49 0.36
CA GLY A 144 5.95 1.79 -0.91
C GLY A 144 7.35 1.93 -1.50
N SER A 145 7.98 3.11 -1.37
CA SER A 145 9.31 3.35 -1.95
C SER A 145 10.40 2.43 -1.42
N PRO A 146 10.63 2.28 -0.10
CA PRO A 146 11.64 1.36 0.39
C PRO A 146 11.34 -0.09 -0.01
N VAL A 147 10.08 -0.50 -0.08
CA VAL A 147 9.71 -1.86 -0.53
C VAL A 147 9.97 -2.05 -2.02
N ALA A 148 9.64 -1.05 -2.86
CA ALA A 148 9.91 -1.08 -4.29
C ALA A 148 11.42 -1.14 -4.59
N ARG A 149 12.25 -0.40 -3.82
CA ARG A 149 13.73 -0.45 -3.90
C ARG A 149 14.26 -1.84 -3.55
N ARG A 150 13.69 -2.43 -2.50
CA ARG A 150 14.12 -3.74 -2.02
C ARG A 150 13.73 -4.87 -2.95
N LEU A 151 12.47 -4.95 -3.34
CA LEU A 151 11.93 -6.07 -4.13
C LEU A 151 12.16 -5.92 -5.64
N GLY A 152 12.34 -4.68 -6.13
CA GLY A 152 12.28 -4.35 -7.54
C GLY A 152 10.83 -4.23 -8.04
N PRO A 153 10.63 -3.66 -9.25
CA PRO A 153 9.30 -3.23 -9.72
C PRO A 153 8.28 -4.37 -9.81
N GLY A 154 8.63 -5.49 -10.42
CA GLY A 154 7.68 -6.58 -10.64
C GLY A 154 7.16 -7.22 -9.35
N ARG A 155 8.06 -7.53 -8.39
CA ARG A 155 7.67 -8.12 -7.11
C ARG A 155 6.91 -7.14 -6.23
N PHE A 156 7.28 -5.86 -6.28
CA PHE A 156 6.55 -4.80 -5.60
C PHE A 156 5.11 -4.68 -6.10
N LEU A 157 4.90 -4.62 -7.42
CA LEU A 157 3.56 -4.56 -8.01
C LEU A 157 2.74 -5.81 -7.70
N ASN A 158 3.35 -7.00 -7.71
CA ASN A 158 2.69 -8.24 -7.30
C ASN A 158 2.26 -8.20 -5.82
N LEU A 159 3.12 -7.68 -4.93
CA LEU A 159 2.76 -7.50 -3.53
C LEU A 159 1.56 -6.57 -3.38
N MET A 160 1.60 -5.41 -4.07
CA MET A 160 0.50 -4.44 -4.08
C MET A 160 -0.81 -5.08 -4.57
N ALA A 161 -0.77 -5.79 -5.70
CA ALA A 161 -1.94 -6.43 -6.29
C ALA A 161 -2.55 -7.50 -5.36
N LEU A 162 -1.72 -8.39 -4.81
CA LEU A 162 -2.18 -9.45 -3.91
C LEU A 162 -2.70 -8.89 -2.58
N ALA A 163 -2.07 -7.84 -2.05
CA ALA A 163 -2.56 -7.15 -0.86
C ALA A 163 -3.89 -6.42 -1.13
N THR A 164 -4.07 -5.82 -2.31
CA THR A 164 -5.34 -5.23 -2.74
C THR A 164 -6.44 -6.29 -2.78
N ILE A 165 -6.21 -7.44 -3.44
CA ILE A 165 -7.16 -8.56 -3.49
C ILE A 165 -7.47 -9.08 -2.08
N GLY A 166 -6.45 -9.28 -1.23
CA GLY A 166 -6.65 -9.74 0.15
C GLY A 166 -7.44 -8.76 0.99
N GLY A 167 -7.27 -7.46 0.77
CA GLY A 167 -8.07 -6.42 1.38
C GLY A 167 -9.54 -6.50 1.01
N ALA A 168 -9.85 -6.64 -0.30
CA ALA A 168 -11.22 -6.81 -0.77
C ALA A 168 -11.88 -8.07 -0.18
N LEU A 169 -11.15 -9.18 -0.12
CA LEU A 169 -11.66 -10.44 0.42
C LEU A 169 -11.93 -10.37 1.92
N LEU A 170 -11.06 -9.72 2.72
CA LEU A 170 -11.32 -9.56 4.15
C LEU A 170 -12.48 -8.59 4.38
N HIS A 171 -12.57 -7.51 3.61
CA HIS A 171 -13.70 -6.59 3.67
C HIS A 171 -15.02 -7.30 3.32
N TRP A 172 -15.06 -8.10 2.25
CA TRP A 172 -16.20 -8.92 1.91
C TRP A 172 -16.56 -9.92 3.02
N TRP A 173 -15.58 -10.61 3.60
CA TRP A 173 -15.84 -11.58 4.66
C TRP A 173 -16.48 -10.95 5.91
N SER A 174 -16.13 -9.71 6.23
CA SER A 174 -16.64 -8.99 7.40
C SER A 174 -17.92 -8.20 7.11
N ARG A 175 -18.19 -7.86 5.85
CA ARG A 175 -19.31 -7.01 5.39
C ARG A 175 -19.93 -7.52 4.10
N ASP A 176 -20.25 -8.79 4.08
CA ASP A 176 -20.68 -9.51 2.88
C ASP A 176 -22.00 -9.02 2.28
N LEU A 177 -22.83 -8.31 3.05
CA LEU A 177 -24.09 -7.71 2.61
C LEU A 177 -23.96 -6.22 2.22
N ASP A 178 -22.75 -5.64 2.34
CA ASP A 178 -22.57 -4.22 2.06
C ASP A 178 -22.69 -3.93 0.56
N VAL A 179 -23.50 -2.92 0.24
CA VAL A 179 -23.73 -2.43 -1.12
C VAL A 179 -22.88 -1.22 -1.48
N LEU A 180 -22.17 -0.64 -0.50
CA LEU A 180 -21.31 0.50 -0.74
C LEU A 180 -20.06 0.08 -1.53
N PRO A 181 -19.69 0.85 -2.57
CA PRO A 181 -18.51 0.54 -3.37
C PRO A 181 -17.22 0.79 -2.58
N LEU A 182 -16.40 -0.24 -2.43
CA LEU A 182 -15.03 -0.12 -1.92
C LEU A 182 -14.15 0.49 -3.01
N VAL A 183 -13.36 1.51 -2.64
CA VAL A 183 -12.38 2.19 -3.51
C VAL A 183 -11.13 2.58 -2.72
N GLY A 184 -9.99 2.69 -3.39
CA GLY A 184 -8.73 3.19 -2.84
C GLY A 184 -7.58 2.21 -2.93
N ALA A 185 -6.38 2.75 -3.15
CA ALA A 185 -5.12 1.98 -3.18
C ALA A 185 -4.66 1.51 -1.79
N SER A 186 -5.37 1.92 -0.74
CA SER A 186 -4.95 1.81 0.66
C SER A 186 -4.71 0.39 1.15
N ALA A 187 -5.46 -0.61 0.66
CA ALA A 187 -5.23 -2.01 1.01
C ALA A 187 -3.88 -2.51 0.46
N GLY A 188 -3.55 -2.20 -0.79
CA GLY A 188 -2.23 -2.49 -1.37
C GLY A 188 -1.11 -1.76 -0.62
N ILE A 189 -1.31 -0.47 -0.30
CA ILE A 189 -0.38 0.35 0.48
C ILE A 189 -0.19 -0.22 1.90
N SER A 190 -1.25 -0.72 2.54
CA SER A 190 -1.18 -1.41 3.83
C SER A 190 -0.29 -2.65 3.75
N GLY A 191 -0.37 -3.41 2.64
CA GLY A 191 0.52 -4.52 2.37
C GLY A 191 1.98 -4.10 2.20
N ALA A 192 2.24 -3.01 1.48
CA ALA A 192 3.58 -2.44 1.38
C ALA A 192 4.08 -1.92 2.74
N THR A 193 3.20 -1.31 3.55
CA THR A 193 3.52 -0.86 4.91
C THR A 193 3.92 -2.04 5.80
N ALA A 194 3.19 -3.14 5.77
CA ALA A 194 3.51 -4.36 6.50
C ALA A 194 4.86 -4.95 6.09
N ALA A 195 5.16 -4.94 4.78
CA ALA A 195 6.47 -5.35 4.26
C ALA A 195 7.59 -4.42 4.75
N ALA A 196 7.38 -3.11 4.72
CA ALA A 196 8.34 -2.09 5.14
C ALA A 196 8.69 -2.23 6.63
N VAL A 197 7.71 -2.46 7.50
CA VAL A 197 7.89 -2.64 8.96
C VAL A 197 8.97 -3.69 9.27
N ARG A 198 9.12 -4.70 8.41
CA ARG A 198 10.10 -5.77 8.59
C ARG A 198 11.56 -5.34 8.51
N PHE A 199 11.86 -4.13 8.00
CA PHE A 199 13.24 -3.67 7.84
C PHE A 199 13.47 -2.18 8.09
N VAL A 200 12.45 -1.31 7.97
CA VAL A 200 12.63 0.14 8.13
C VAL A 200 12.91 0.58 9.58
N PHE A 201 12.59 -0.27 10.55
CA PHE A 201 12.86 -0.02 11.97
C PHE A 201 14.12 -0.71 12.48
N ALA A 202 15.01 -1.17 11.58
CA ALA A 202 16.27 -1.79 11.96
C ALA A 202 17.15 -0.86 12.81
N PRO A 203 17.84 -1.37 13.84
CA PRO A 203 18.71 -0.56 14.68
C PRO A 203 19.80 0.16 13.88
N GLY A 204 20.00 1.44 14.17
CA GLY A 204 21.03 2.27 13.52
C GLY A 204 20.65 2.84 12.15
N LEU A 205 19.52 2.43 11.56
CA LEU A 205 19.02 2.98 10.29
C LEU A 205 18.51 4.41 10.48
N ARG A 206 18.89 5.30 9.57
CA ARG A 206 18.38 6.67 9.49
C ARG A 206 17.34 6.76 8.38
N PHE A 207 16.41 7.68 8.50
CA PHE A 207 15.36 7.87 7.50
C PHE A 207 15.92 8.17 6.10
N GLY A 208 17.02 8.94 6.00
CA GLY A 208 17.71 9.23 4.75
C GLY A 208 18.28 7.99 4.05
N ASP A 209 18.66 6.96 4.81
CA ASP A 209 19.22 5.71 4.27
C ASP A 209 18.21 4.93 3.42
N LEU A 210 16.92 5.15 3.64
CA LEU A 210 15.83 4.51 2.88
C LEU A 210 15.75 5.01 1.42
N GLY A 211 16.45 6.09 1.08
CA GLY A 211 16.62 6.60 -0.28
C GLY A 211 17.68 5.85 -1.10
N ASP A 212 18.57 5.09 -0.48
CA ASP A 212 19.65 4.36 -1.15
C ASP A 212 19.27 2.90 -1.40
N ASP A 213 19.25 2.50 -2.66
CA ASP A 213 18.92 1.14 -3.10
C ASP A 213 19.87 0.07 -2.51
N ALA A 214 21.17 0.38 -2.42
CA ALA A 214 22.16 -0.57 -1.91
C ALA A 214 21.97 -0.78 -0.40
N VAL A 215 21.73 0.30 0.34
CA VAL A 215 21.46 0.23 1.78
C VAL A 215 20.19 -0.56 2.04
N VAL A 216 19.07 -0.20 1.38
CA VAL A 216 17.76 -0.86 1.59
C VAL A 216 17.82 -2.36 1.29
N ARG A 217 18.58 -2.77 0.26
CA ARG A 217 18.77 -4.20 -0.06
C ARG A 217 19.68 -4.93 0.93
N ALA A 218 20.61 -4.23 1.55
CA ALA A 218 21.53 -4.81 2.53
C ALA A 218 20.94 -4.97 3.93
N ILE A 219 19.88 -4.22 4.28
CA ILE A 219 19.24 -4.30 5.60
C ILE A 219 18.63 -5.70 5.81
N PRO A 220 18.97 -6.43 6.87
CA PRO A 220 18.32 -7.68 7.20
C PRO A 220 16.83 -7.45 7.49
N ALA A 221 15.95 -8.24 6.84
CA ALA A 221 14.54 -8.22 7.21
C ALA A 221 14.33 -9.05 8.48
N GLU A 222 13.69 -8.47 9.48
CA GLU A 222 13.38 -9.17 10.73
C GLU A 222 12.41 -10.35 10.45
N PRO A 223 12.71 -11.58 10.93
CA PRO A 223 11.77 -12.69 10.89
C PRO A 223 10.50 -12.35 11.66
N LEU A 224 9.34 -12.86 11.20
CA LEU A 224 8.06 -12.64 11.88
C LEU A 224 8.11 -12.98 13.38
N GLY A 225 8.74 -14.11 13.70
CA GLY A 225 8.91 -14.55 15.10
C GLY A 225 9.82 -13.68 15.97
N GLN A 226 10.48 -12.67 15.40
CA GLN A 226 11.34 -11.73 16.13
C GLN A 226 10.77 -10.30 16.14
N LEU A 227 9.79 -10.00 15.29
CA LEU A 227 9.23 -8.67 15.16
C LEU A 227 8.66 -8.15 16.48
N TRP A 228 8.12 -9.03 17.35
CA TRP A 228 7.64 -8.67 18.68
C TRP A 228 8.73 -8.17 19.64
N ARG A 229 10.02 -8.34 19.32
CA ARG A 229 11.16 -7.81 20.07
C ARG A 229 11.54 -6.39 19.67
N ASN A 230 11.09 -5.95 18.51
CA ASN A 230 11.35 -4.61 18.00
C ASN A 230 10.25 -3.65 18.49
N SER A 231 10.52 -2.95 19.61
CA SER A 231 9.56 -2.04 20.22
C SER A 231 9.12 -0.90 19.30
N ARG A 232 10.01 -0.43 18.38
CA ARG A 232 9.67 0.64 17.43
C ARG A 232 8.67 0.13 16.37
N ALA A 233 8.92 -1.06 15.84
CA ALA A 233 8.02 -1.71 14.90
C ALA A 233 6.66 -1.99 15.54
N LEU A 234 6.64 -2.52 16.77
CA LEU A 234 5.40 -2.78 17.52
C LEU A 234 4.62 -1.50 17.80
N LEU A 235 5.29 -0.45 18.25
CA LEU A 235 4.65 0.85 18.49
C LEU A 235 4.02 1.38 17.21
N PHE A 236 4.76 1.34 16.09
CA PHE A 236 4.22 1.76 14.80
C PHE A 236 2.99 0.94 14.39
N ILE A 237 3.06 -0.39 14.48
CA ILE A 237 1.93 -1.29 14.17
C ILE A 237 0.74 -0.96 15.08
N ALA A 238 0.95 -0.80 16.38
CA ALA A 238 -0.11 -0.49 17.33
C ALA A 238 -0.79 0.86 16.99
N VAL A 239 -0.01 1.92 16.75
CA VAL A 239 -0.54 3.22 16.35
C VAL A 239 -1.30 3.12 15.02
N TRP A 240 -0.74 2.40 14.05
CA TRP A 240 -1.38 2.19 12.75
C TRP A 240 -2.74 1.47 12.88
N PHE A 241 -2.81 0.39 13.68
CA PHE A 241 -4.06 -0.34 13.95
C PHE A 241 -5.08 0.52 14.68
N VAL A 242 -4.68 1.20 15.75
CA VAL A 242 -5.58 2.08 16.52
C VAL A 242 -6.14 3.18 15.62
N THR A 243 -5.29 3.83 14.82
CA THR A 243 -5.73 4.86 13.89
C THR A 243 -6.74 4.33 12.87
N ASN A 244 -6.47 3.14 12.29
CA ASN A 244 -7.40 2.52 11.34
C ASN A 244 -8.76 2.20 11.98
N ILE A 245 -8.78 1.67 13.19
CA ILE A 245 -10.03 1.37 13.93
C ILE A 245 -10.79 2.65 14.27
N LEU A 246 -10.11 3.68 14.78
CA LEU A 246 -10.75 4.94 15.17
C LEU A 246 -11.42 5.65 13.98
N PHE A 247 -10.73 5.71 12.84
CA PHE A 247 -11.28 6.28 11.60
C PHE A 247 -12.35 5.37 10.98
N GLY A 248 -12.16 4.06 11.01
CA GLY A 248 -13.12 3.10 10.47
C GLY A 248 -14.41 3.01 11.27
N ALA A 249 -14.32 3.22 12.60
CA ALA A 249 -15.48 3.28 13.47
C ALA A 249 -16.21 4.65 13.44
N GLY A 250 -15.73 5.62 12.64
CA GLY A 250 -16.30 6.96 12.57
C GLY A 250 -16.11 7.79 13.85
N LEU A 251 -15.20 7.37 14.74
CA LEU A 251 -14.95 8.06 16.01
C LEU A 251 -14.15 9.36 15.84
N VAL A 252 -13.46 9.49 14.73
CA VAL A 252 -12.70 10.69 14.36
C VAL A 252 -13.10 11.08 12.93
N PRO A 253 -13.74 12.25 12.74
CA PRO A 253 -14.09 12.72 11.41
C PRO A 253 -12.81 13.04 10.62
N ILE A 254 -12.74 12.59 9.37
CA ILE A 254 -11.66 12.92 8.46
C ILE A 254 -12.07 14.20 7.72
N PHE A 255 -11.48 15.32 8.06
CA PHE A 255 -11.66 16.61 7.40
C PHE A 255 -13.13 17.05 7.24
N GLY A 256 -13.98 16.71 8.22
CA GLY A 256 -15.38 17.14 8.26
C GLY A 256 -16.35 16.29 7.47
N GLU A 257 -15.90 15.22 6.83
CA GLU A 257 -16.77 14.22 6.19
C GLU A 257 -17.01 13.02 7.12
N GLU A 258 -18.26 12.59 7.25
CA GLU A 258 -18.65 11.38 7.99
C GLU A 258 -18.34 10.08 7.19
N THR A 259 -17.23 10.07 6.45
CA THR A 259 -16.85 8.90 5.65
C THR A 259 -16.09 7.89 6.51
N SER A 260 -16.69 6.75 6.76
CA SER A 260 -15.98 5.64 7.41
C SER A 260 -14.97 5.03 6.45
N ILE A 261 -13.74 4.84 6.92
CA ILE A 261 -12.69 4.10 6.18
C ILE A 261 -13.01 2.60 6.26
N ALA A 262 -12.86 1.89 5.15
CA ALA A 262 -12.95 0.43 5.11
C ALA A 262 -11.68 -0.20 5.76
N TRP A 263 -11.58 -0.07 7.09
CA TRP A 263 -10.42 -0.50 7.87
C TRP A 263 -10.16 -2.01 7.74
N GLU A 264 -11.19 -2.80 7.51
CA GLU A 264 -11.09 -4.24 7.27
C GLU A 264 -10.25 -4.53 6.02
N ALA A 265 -10.43 -3.74 4.95
CA ALA A 265 -9.62 -3.86 3.74
C ALA A 265 -8.15 -3.54 4.00
N HIS A 266 -7.86 -2.55 4.86
CA HIS A 266 -6.49 -2.22 5.25
C HIS A 266 -5.85 -3.37 6.04
N ILE A 267 -6.56 -3.98 6.98
CA ILE A 267 -6.06 -5.13 7.74
C ILE A 267 -5.81 -6.31 6.80
N GLY A 268 -6.73 -6.61 5.88
CA GLY A 268 -6.56 -7.67 4.89
C GLY A 268 -5.29 -7.46 4.06
N GLY A 269 -5.11 -6.27 3.53
CA GLY A 269 -3.89 -5.89 2.80
C GLY A 269 -2.62 -6.03 3.64
N PHE A 270 -2.65 -5.53 4.89
CA PHE A 270 -1.53 -5.61 5.82
C PHE A 270 -1.12 -7.07 6.10
N VAL A 271 -2.07 -7.94 6.42
CA VAL A 271 -1.83 -9.36 6.70
C VAL A 271 -1.21 -10.04 5.47
N VAL A 272 -1.78 -9.82 4.28
CA VAL A 272 -1.22 -10.39 3.03
C VAL A 272 0.19 -9.90 2.80
N GLY A 273 0.46 -8.60 2.96
CA GLY A 273 1.80 -8.03 2.80
C GLY A 273 2.80 -8.61 3.79
N LEU A 274 2.41 -8.75 5.05
CA LEU A 274 3.25 -9.33 6.10
C LEU A 274 3.65 -10.78 5.80
N LEU A 275 2.71 -11.60 5.30
CA LEU A 275 2.91 -13.01 5.01
C LEU A 275 3.63 -13.25 3.68
N LEU A 276 3.36 -12.46 2.64
CA LEU A 276 3.95 -12.64 1.31
C LEU A 276 5.35 -12.05 1.19
N PHE A 277 5.67 -10.99 1.94
CA PHE A 277 6.97 -10.35 1.84
C PHE A 277 8.15 -11.31 1.94
N PRO A 278 8.23 -12.27 2.90
CA PRO A 278 9.35 -13.21 2.99
C PRO A 278 9.51 -14.08 1.74
N LEU A 279 8.42 -14.38 1.05
CA LEU A 279 8.45 -15.20 -0.17
C LEU A 279 9.02 -14.41 -1.35
N LEU A 280 8.69 -13.13 -1.42
CA LEU A 280 9.15 -12.21 -2.48
C LEU A 280 10.60 -11.75 -2.26
N ASP A 281 11.06 -11.67 -1.01
CA ASP A 281 12.39 -11.21 -0.61
C ASP A 281 13.49 -12.30 -0.72
N ARG A 282 13.13 -13.58 -0.70
CA ARG A 282 14.09 -14.72 -0.75
C ARG A 282 15.08 -14.69 -1.92
N GLY A 283 14.75 -13.99 -3.00
CA GLY A 283 15.65 -13.86 -4.16
C GLY A 283 16.80 -12.88 -3.98
N GLN A 284 16.81 -12.04 -2.95
CA GLN A 284 17.85 -11.04 -2.69
C GLN A 284 18.93 -11.58 -1.71
N GLN A 285 18.59 -12.52 -0.85
CA GLN A 285 19.54 -13.09 0.14
C GLN A 285 20.49 -14.14 -0.45
N ARG A 286 20.31 -14.54 -1.71
CA ARG A 286 21.12 -15.56 -2.40
C ARG A 286 22.05 -14.98 -3.48
N ARG A 287 22.11 -13.68 -3.63
CA ARG A 287 23.02 -12.98 -4.52
C ARG A 287 23.99 -12.14 -3.71
#